data_f33a100d12a890003bbbe81218323ccb
#
_entry.id   f33a100d12a890003bbbe81218323ccb
#
_cell.length_a   1.000
_cell.length_b   1.000
_cell.length_c   1.000
_cell.angle_alpha   90.00
_cell.angle_beta   90.00
_cell.angle_gamma   90.00
#
_symmetry.space_group_name_H-M   'P 1'
#
loop_
_entity.id
_entity.type
_entity.pdbx_description
1 polymer ?
#
loop_
_entity_poly.entity_id
_entity_poly.type
_entity_poly.pdbx_seq_one_letter_code
_entity_poly.pdbx_strand_id
1 'polypeptide(L)'
;MCSSFLMSSSPVPRINIGDSIETNRIGGAVYPTLALVNHSCDPNFVIIFWGRTAIAVASRTIFKGEEMNDNYGANYANTPLATRRKTMERSHWFTCACRYFLNQSKPVRQKI
;
A
#
# COMPACT_ATOMS: atom_id res chain seq x y z
N MET A 1 7.40 17.27 6.43
CA MET A 1 6.81 17.06 5.08
C MET A 1 5.49 16.35 5.23
N CYS A 2 4.37 17.01 4.95
CA CYS A 2 3.07 16.36 4.92
C CYS A 2 2.96 15.53 3.65
N SER A 3 3.10 14.21 3.76
CA SER A 3 2.67 13.31 2.69
C SER A 3 1.15 13.32 2.67
N SER A 4 0.57 14.02 1.70
CA SER A 4 -0.87 13.96 1.45
C SER A 4 -1.20 12.58 0.90
N PHE A 5 -1.60 11.67 1.78
CA PHE A 5 -2.08 10.37 1.37
C PHE A 5 -3.51 10.55 0.87
N LEU A 6 -3.66 10.76 -0.44
CA LEU A 6 -4.95 10.66 -1.12
C LEU A 6 -5.32 9.18 -1.19
N MET A 7 -5.99 8.71 -0.16
CA MET A 7 -6.54 7.36 -0.17
C MET A 7 -7.75 7.33 -1.07
N SER A 8 -7.58 6.69 -2.22
CA SER A 8 -8.69 6.25 -3.05
C SER A 8 -9.44 5.18 -2.25
N SER A 9 -10.60 5.52 -1.68
CA SER A 9 -11.50 4.50 -1.18
C SER A 9 -11.95 3.67 -2.38
N SER A 10 -11.49 2.42 -2.47
CA SER A 10 -12.02 1.49 -3.44
C SER A 10 -13.49 1.26 -3.10
N PRO A 11 -14.41 1.47 -4.04
CA PRO A 11 -15.81 1.14 -3.81
C PRO A 11 -15.95 -0.36 -3.57
N VAL A 12 -16.91 -0.73 -2.75
CA VAL A 12 -17.34 -2.13 -2.63
C VAL A 12 -17.72 -2.60 -4.03
N PRO A 13 -17.10 -3.67 -4.55
CA PRO A 13 -17.42 -4.15 -5.89
C PRO A 13 -18.88 -4.56 -5.95
N ARG A 14 -19.66 -3.92 -6.82
CA ARG A 14 -20.95 -4.44 -7.22
C ARG A 14 -20.67 -5.62 -8.14
N ILE A 15 -21.00 -6.82 -7.68
CA ILE A 15 -20.94 -8.02 -8.51
C ILE A 15 -22.09 -7.94 -9.50
N ASN A 16 -21.82 -7.43 -10.68
CA ASN A 16 -22.68 -7.69 -11.82
C ASN A 16 -22.25 -9.03 -12.42
N ILE A 17 -23.13 -9.99 -12.44
CA ILE A 17 -22.93 -11.29 -13.07
C ILE A 17 -22.90 -11.04 -14.58
N GLY A 18 -21.72 -10.98 -15.14
CA GLY A 18 -21.44 -10.83 -16.58
C GLY A 18 -20.96 -9.45 -16.97
N ASP A 19 -19.68 -9.20 -17.04
CA ASP A 19 -18.92 -8.07 -17.57
C ASP A 19 -18.32 -7.11 -16.55
N SER A 20 -17.02 -6.87 -16.76
CA SER A 20 -16.13 -5.83 -16.22
C SER A 20 -16.53 -5.19 -14.89
N ILE A 21 -15.67 -5.36 -13.90
CA ILE A 21 -15.74 -4.63 -12.62
C ILE A 21 -15.52 -3.14 -12.92
N GLU A 22 -16.59 -2.36 -12.95
CA GLU A 22 -16.49 -0.90 -12.97
C GLU A 22 -16.17 -0.40 -11.57
N THR A 23 -15.03 0.28 -11.44
CA THR A 23 -14.61 0.93 -10.20
C THR A 23 -14.94 2.42 -10.28
N ASN A 24 -15.97 2.86 -9.58
CA ASN A 24 -16.34 4.28 -9.51
C ASN A 24 -15.70 4.91 -8.26
N ARG A 25 -14.87 5.95 -8.48
CA ARG A 25 -14.33 6.74 -7.37
C ARG A 25 -15.44 7.64 -6.81
N ILE A 26 -15.82 7.41 -5.55
CA ILE A 26 -16.88 8.16 -4.87
C ILE A 26 -16.36 9.30 -3.98
N GLY A 27 -15.04 9.34 -3.71
CA GLY A 27 -14.45 10.39 -2.88
C GLY A 27 -13.01 10.08 -2.50
N GLY A 28 -12.46 10.97 -1.70
CA GLY A 28 -11.14 10.84 -1.07
C GLY A 28 -11.17 11.46 0.32
N ALA A 29 -10.29 11.01 1.21
CA ALA A 29 -10.14 11.55 2.54
C ALA A 29 -8.68 11.59 2.97
N VAL A 30 -8.37 12.48 3.93
CA VAL A 30 -7.07 12.52 4.60
C VAL A 30 -7.27 12.04 6.04
N TYR A 31 -6.50 11.03 6.42
CA TYR A 31 -6.48 10.51 7.80
C TYR A 31 -5.14 10.89 8.43
N PRO A 32 -5.10 11.88 9.35
CA PRO A 32 -3.84 12.43 9.85
C PRO A 32 -2.90 11.39 10.45
N THR A 33 -3.44 10.45 11.23
CA THR A 33 -2.65 9.37 11.86
C THR A 33 -2.05 8.44 10.81
N LEU A 34 -2.80 8.06 9.78
CA LEU A 34 -2.31 7.20 8.70
C LEU A 34 -1.30 7.91 7.80
N ALA A 35 -1.43 9.23 7.65
CA ALA A 35 -0.48 10.04 6.88
C ALA A 35 0.92 10.10 7.49
N LEU A 36 1.07 9.74 8.76
CA LEU A 36 2.37 9.67 9.46
C LEU A 36 3.06 8.30 9.31
N VAL A 37 2.37 7.30 8.80
CA VAL A 37 2.94 5.94 8.65
C VAL A 37 3.89 5.90 7.46
N ASN A 38 5.06 5.32 7.66
CA ASN A 38 6.08 5.18 6.64
C ASN A 38 5.79 4.02 5.67
N HIS A 39 6.45 4.06 4.52
CA HIS A 39 6.35 3.01 3.52
C HIS A 39 7.24 1.81 3.80
N SER A 40 6.70 0.62 3.51
CA SER A 40 7.49 -0.58 3.24
C SER A 40 6.96 -1.29 1.99
N CYS A 41 7.85 -1.87 1.19
CA CYS A 41 7.44 -2.76 0.10
C CYS A 41 6.80 -4.07 0.60
N ASP A 42 6.98 -4.38 1.90
CA ASP A 42 6.39 -5.49 2.62
C ASP A 42 5.73 -4.95 3.90
N PRO A 43 4.53 -4.40 3.79
CA PRO A 43 3.84 -3.78 4.91
C PRO A 43 3.43 -4.84 5.95
N ASN A 44 3.33 -4.43 7.20
CA ASN A 44 2.90 -5.31 8.29
C ASN A 44 1.43 -5.11 8.71
N PHE A 45 0.75 -4.17 8.07
CA PHE A 45 -0.70 -4.03 8.17
C PHE A 45 -1.30 -3.58 6.83
N VAL A 46 -2.60 -3.70 6.72
CA VAL A 46 -3.38 -3.21 5.57
C VAL A 46 -4.47 -2.29 6.09
N ILE A 47 -4.93 -1.38 5.23
CA ILE A 47 -6.02 -0.46 5.56
C ILE A 47 -7.27 -0.93 4.84
N ILE A 48 -8.35 -1.06 5.58
CA ILE A 48 -9.68 -1.31 5.06
C ILE A 48 -10.59 -0.15 5.41
N PHE A 49 -11.60 0.10 4.59
CA PHE A 49 -12.55 1.19 4.80
C PHE A 49 -13.93 0.65 5.06
N TRP A 50 -14.56 1.20 6.10
CA TRP A 50 -15.96 0.99 6.40
C TRP A 50 -16.65 2.34 6.43
N GLY A 51 -17.36 2.67 5.37
CA GLY A 51 -17.90 4.01 5.18
C GLY A 51 -16.81 5.08 5.19
N ARG A 52 -16.82 5.93 6.21
CA ARG A 52 -15.82 7.01 6.41
C ARG A 52 -14.70 6.63 7.38
N THR A 53 -14.75 5.45 7.94
CA THR A 53 -13.76 4.96 8.92
C THR A 53 -12.68 4.16 8.22
N ALA A 54 -11.41 4.50 8.47
CA ALA A 54 -10.26 3.70 8.08
C ALA A 54 -9.85 2.79 9.23
N ILE A 55 -9.67 1.51 8.96
CA ILE A 55 -9.31 0.49 9.94
C ILE A 55 -7.98 -0.12 9.51
N ALA A 56 -6.96 0.00 10.36
CA ALA A 56 -5.67 -0.67 10.16
C ALA A 56 -5.75 -2.08 10.72
N VAL A 57 -5.50 -3.07 9.87
CA VAL A 57 -5.54 -4.49 10.22
C VAL A 57 -4.16 -5.09 10.05
N ALA A 58 -3.58 -5.65 11.12
CA ALA A 58 -2.30 -6.33 11.06
C ALA A 58 -2.36 -7.50 10.06
N SER A 59 -1.43 -7.54 9.12
CA SER A 59 -1.30 -8.62 8.12
C SER A 59 -0.41 -9.77 8.62
N ARG A 60 0.34 -9.53 9.69
CA ARG A 60 1.18 -10.48 10.40
C ARG A 60 1.37 -10.03 11.85
N THR A 61 2.02 -10.86 12.65
CA THR A 61 2.42 -10.45 14.00
C THR A 61 3.34 -9.22 13.94
N ILE A 62 3.01 -8.20 14.72
CA ILE A 62 3.82 -7.01 14.93
C ILE A 62 4.34 -7.04 16.35
N PHE A 63 5.65 -7.07 16.52
CA PHE A 63 6.27 -7.16 17.84
C PHE A 63 6.36 -5.79 18.51
N LYS A 64 6.47 -5.79 19.84
CA LYS A 64 6.67 -4.55 20.61
C LYS A 64 7.94 -3.83 20.12
N GLY A 65 7.79 -2.55 19.78
CA GLY A 65 8.88 -1.72 19.24
C GLY A 65 9.11 -1.85 17.74
N GLU A 66 8.37 -2.73 17.04
CA GLU A 66 8.40 -2.81 15.58
C GLU A 66 7.62 -1.62 14.99
N GLU A 67 8.22 -0.99 13.97
CA GLU A 67 7.57 0.11 13.24
C GLU A 67 6.41 -0.44 12.40
N MET A 68 5.27 0.24 12.45
CA MET A 68 4.15 -0.03 11.57
C MET A 68 4.39 0.63 10.22
N ASN A 69 4.31 -0.15 9.15
CA ASN A 69 4.52 0.33 7.79
C ASN A 69 3.34 -0.02 6.88
N ASP A 70 3.00 0.93 6.03
CA ASP A 70 2.01 0.78 4.96
C ASP A 70 2.69 0.65 3.59
N ASN A 71 1.95 0.34 2.56
CA ASN A 71 2.43 0.30 1.18
C ASN A 71 1.86 1.46 0.36
N TYR A 72 2.74 2.31 -0.16
CA TYR A 72 2.38 3.48 -0.98
C TYR A 72 2.10 3.14 -2.46
N GLY A 73 1.71 1.90 -2.75
CA GLY A 73 1.35 1.46 -4.10
C GLY A 73 2.40 0.60 -4.81
N ALA A 74 3.50 0.25 -4.15
CA ALA A 74 4.59 -0.54 -4.75
C ALA A 74 4.97 -1.74 -3.87
N ASN A 75 4.15 -2.80 -3.91
CA ASN A 75 4.36 -4.02 -3.14
C ASN A 75 5.41 -4.93 -3.79
N TYR A 76 6.29 -5.56 -2.97
CA TYR A 76 7.36 -6.43 -3.47
C TYR A 76 6.84 -7.71 -4.14
N ALA A 77 5.67 -8.20 -3.75
CA ALA A 77 5.14 -9.48 -4.23
C ALA A 77 4.67 -9.43 -5.69
N ASN A 78 4.25 -8.25 -6.16
CA ASN A 78 3.65 -8.09 -7.49
C ASN A 78 4.29 -6.99 -8.34
N THR A 79 5.27 -6.26 -7.81
CA THR A 79 5.90 -5.14 -8.52
C THR A 79 7.41 -5.33 -8.59
N PRO A 80 8.03 -5.35 -9.79
CA PRO A 80 9.47 -5.47 -9.97
C PRO A 80 10.24 -4.33 -9.26
N LEU A 81 11.47 -4.62 -8.80
CA LEU A 81 12.29 -3.66 -8.07
C LEU A 81 12.50 -2.33 -8.81
N ALA A 82 12.80 -2.39 -10.11
CA ALA A 82 13.00 -1.19 -10.92
C ALA A 82 11.77 -0.28 -10.95
N THR A 83 10.58 -0.88 -11.06
CA THR A 83 9.31 -0.15 -11.02
C THR A 83 9.05 0.44 -9.62
N ARG A 84 9.31 -0.32 -8.55
CA ARG A 84 9.18 0.17 -7.18
C ARG A 84 10.08 1.38 -6.89
N ARG A 85 11.35 1.32 -7.33
CA ARG A 85 12.30 2.45 -7.24
C ARG A 85 11.74 3.69 -7.91
N LYS A 86 11.35 3.54 -9.17
CA LYS A 86 10.82 4.64 -9.97
C LYS A 86 9.55 5.26 -9.37
N THR A 87 8.66 4.43 -8.82
CA THR A 87 7.44 4.89 -8.15
C THR A 87 7.78 5.69 -6.89
N MET A 88 8.67 5.18 -6.03
CA MET A 88 9.02 5.88 -4.80
C MET A 88 9.75 7.21 -5.07
N GLU A 89 10.70 7.22 -5.99
CA GLU A 89 11.46 8.42 -6.36
C GLU A 89 10.58 9.49 -6.99
N ARG A 90 9.68 9.11 -7.91
CA ARG A 90 8.84 10.07 -8.65
C ARG A 90 7.64 10.59 -7.86
N SER A 91 6.98 9.70 -7.11
CA SER A 91 5.72 10.04 -6.44
C SER A 91 5.89 10.43 -4.98
N HIS A 92 6.98 10.01 -4.34
CA HIS A 92 7.20 10.19 -2.91
C HIS A 92 8.58 10.78 -2.56
N TRP A 93 9.46 10.99 -3.55
CA TRP A 93 10.79 11.65 -3.43
C TRP A 93 11.72 11.03 -2.39
N PHE A 94 11.69 9.71 -2.25
CA PHE A 94 12.63 8.97 -1.40
C PHE A 94 12.99 7.62 -2.01
N THR A 95 14.10 7.04 -1.52
CA THR A 95 14.51 5.67 -1.82
C THR A 95 14.18 4.78 -0.63
N CYS A 96 13.36 3.75 -0.84
CA CYS A 96 12.98 2.82 0.22
C CYS A 96 14.19 2.02 0.69
N ALA A 97 14.35 1.85 2.00
CA ALA A 97 15.41 1.07 2.62
C ALA A 97 14.92 -0.24 3.28
N CYS A 98 13.71 -0.71 2.95
CA CYS A 98 13.21 -1.97 3.48
C CYS A 98 14.03 -3.17 2.95
N ARG A 99 13.99 -4.30 3.67
CA ARG A 99 14.78 -5.50 3.31
C ARG A 99 14.54 -6.00 1.88
N TYR A 100 13.34 -5.86 1.34
CA TYR A 100 12.99 -6.27 -0.03
C TYR A 100 13.41 -5.25 -1.10
N PHE A 101 13.80 -4.07 -0.68
CA PHE A 101 14.38 -3.07 -1.56
C PHE A 101 15.89 -3.20 -1.63
N LEU A 102 16.52 -3.53 -0.52
CA LEU A 102 17.97 -3.72 -0.40
C LEU A 102 18.41 -5.10 -0.90
N ASN A 103 17.64 -6.16 -0.65
CA ASN A 103 17.92 -7.52 -1.10
C ASN A 103 17.44 -7.74 -2.54
N GLN A 104 18.29 -7.42 -3.48
CA GLN A 104 18.02 -7.54 -4.92
C GLN A 104 17.93 -8.98 -5.44
N SER A 105 18.15 -9.99 -4.60
CA SER A 105 18.46 -11.36 -5.01
C SER A 105 17.30 -12.35 -4.96
N LYS A 106 16.09 -11.97 -4.59
CA LYS A 106 14.96 -12.92 -4.61
C LYS A 106 14.04 -12.62 -5.78
N PRO A 107 13.87 -13.58 -6.71
CA PRO A 107 12.92 -13.45 -7.80
C PRO A 107 11.50 -13.30 -7.25
N VAL A 108 10.74 -12.39 -7.84
CA VAL A 108 9.30 -12.30 -7.66
C VAL A 108 8.73 -13.70 -7.90
N ARG A 109 8.11 -14.33 -6.91
CA ARG A 109 7.37 -15.57 -7.12
C ARG A 109 6.20 -15.22 -8.04
N GLN A 110 6.33 -15.54 -9.31
CA GLN A 110 5.17 -15.60 -10.20
C GLN A 110 4.24 -16.67 -9.61
N LYS A 111 3.08 -16.25 -9.13
CA LYS A 111 1.97 -17.19 -8.93
C LYS A 111 1.51 -17.63 -10.30
N ILE A 112 1.77 -18.89 -10.59
CA ILE A 112 1.14 -19.60 -11.69
C ILE A 112 -0.36 -19.75 -11.37
#